data_656ad592e1c478e793ced562ea6b73e1
#
_entry.id   656ad592e1c478e793ced562ea6b73e1
#
_cell.length_a   1.000
_cell.length_b   1.000
_cell.length_c   1.000
_cell.angle_alpha   90.00
_cell.angle_beta   90.00
_cell.angle_gamma   90.00
#
_symmetry.space_group_name_H-M   'P 1'
#
loop_
_entity.id
_entity.type
_entity.pdbx_description
1 polymer ?
#
loop_
_entity_poly.entity_id
_entity_poly.type
_entity_poly.pdbx_seq_one_letter_code
_entity_poly.pdbx_strand_id
1 'polypeptide(L)'
;EGTLISGVRVIQHKDFSFSWHMNEYAQNKMSEINIPRGFLTSTKELTDSRMSEVLTCNGQIGWIGSNGKPDVAAGHSIIAGGYKDKSPQLITDCNMCVKQAQSHDYVMRIWSIPPQDVRFVCFCDSSFDFKGVRHQQGWIVGYTNHHFNQNRRAPVSIALWRSRKLPRKAGSPQLVETYAASYGAADTNWIRCIFYSTMYSDFDIIEQRPRHFPPISRKPTVLRTERPGIIDPEVSL
;
A
#
# COMPACT_ATOMS: atom_id res chain seq x y z
N GLU A 1 -20.34 -11.73 -12.50
CA GLU A 1 -20.68 -10.70 -11.48
C GLU A 1 -19.88 -11.00 -10.22
N GLY A 2 -19.34 -9.96 -9.59
CA GLY A 2 -18.58 -10.09 -8.33
C GLY A 2 -19.46 -9.75 -7.13
N THR A 3 -18.97 -10.14 -5.95
CA THR A 3 -19.65 -9.83 -4.66
C THR A 3 -19.11 -8.51 -4.12
N LEU A 4 -20.01 -7.66 -3.60
CA LEU A 4 -19.66 -6.41 -2.93
C LEU A 4 -19.59 -6.63 -1.41
N ILE A 5 -18.41 -6.41 -0.82
CA ILE A 5 -18.16 -6.58 0.61
C ILE A 5 -17.53 -5.29 1.13
N SER A 6 -18.23 -4.57 1.99
CA SER A 6 -17.73 -3.33 2.63
C SER A 6 -17.16 -2.29 1.64
N GLY A 7 -17.76 -2.17 0.45
CA GLY A 7 -17.32 -1.27 -0.61
C GLY A 7 -16.22 -1.83 -1.53
N VAL A 8 -15.75 -3.04 -1.27
CA VAL A 8 -14.80 -3.78 -2.12
C VAL A 8 -15.58 -4.73 -3.03
N ARG A 9 -15.42 -4.59 -4.33
CA ARG A 9 -15.93 -5.54 -5.32
C ARG A 9 -14.93 -6.67 -5.49
N VAL A 10 -15.33 -7.91 -5.19
CA VAL A 10 -14.49 -9.12 -5.33
C VAL A 10 -15.04 -10.00 -6.44
N ILE A 11 -14.18 -10.43 -7.35
CA ILE A 11 -14.53 -11.26 -8.50
C ILE A 11 -13.61 -12.47 -8.52
N GLN A 12 -14.20 -13.68 -8.54
CA GLN A 12 -13.48 -14.92 -8.81
C GLN A 12 -13.49 -15.22 -10.31
N HIS A 13 -12.34 -15.54 -10.88
CA HIS A 13 -12.18 -15.89 -12.28
C HIS A 13 -12.18 -17.40 -12.50
N LYS A 14 -12.39 -17.85 -13.75
CA LYS A 14 -12.41 -19.27 -14.11
C LYS A 14 -11.08 -20.00 -13.87
N ASP A 15 -9.97 -19.26 -13.88
CA ASP A 15 -8.63 -19.76 -13.58
C ASP A 15 -8.32 -19.80 -12.07
N PHE A 16 -9.34 -19.66 -11.23
CA PHE A 16 -9.25 -19.58 -9.77
C PHE A 16 -8.46 -18.37 -9.23
N SER A 17 -8.09 -17.42 -10.08
CA SER A 17 -7.60 -16.12 -9.60
C SER A 17 -8.75 -15.28 -9.07
N PHE A 18 -8.41 -14.30 -8.22
CA PHE A 18 -9.33 -13.31 -7.71
C PHE A 18 -8.90 -11.93 -8.12
N SER A 19 -9.86 -11.06 -8.37
CA SER A 19 -9.60 -9.64 -8.47
C SER A 19 -10.52 -8.86 -7.55
N TRP A 20 -10.04 -7.69 -7.12
CA TRP A 20 -10.87 -6.77 -6.34
C TRP A 20 -10.54 -5.32 -6.66
N HIS A 21 -11.52 -4.46 -6.46
CA HIS A 21 -11.38 -3.02 -6.63
C HIS A 21 -12.37 -2.26 -5.75
N MET A 22 -12.15 -0.95 -5.61
CA MET A 22 -13.02 -0.04 -4.88
C MET A 22 -13.49 1.15 -5.74
N ASN A 23 -13.57 0.97 -7.05
CA ASN A 23 -13.92 2.04 -7.97
C ASN A 23 -15.31 2.62 -7.69
N GLU A 24 -16.29 1.75 -7.41
CA GLU A 24 -17.65 2.18 -7.04
C GLU A 24 -17.67 3.01 -5.74
N TYR A 25 -16.85 2.64 -4.76
CA TYR A 25 -16.71 3.42 -3.52
C TYR A 25 -16.10 4.79 -3.82
N ALA A 26 -15.03 4.84 -4.61
CA ALA A 26 -14.39 6.10 -4.99
C ALA A 26 -15.36 7.04 -5.69
N GLN A 27 -16.16 6.54 -6.65
CA GLN A 27 -17.09 7.35 -7.42
C GLN A 27 -18.32 7.80 -6.62
N ASN A 28 -18.87 6.92 -5.76
CA ASN A 28 -20.18 7.13 -5.15
C ASN A 28 -20.12 7.63 -3.70
N LYS A 29 -18.98 7.47 -3.01
CA LYS A 29 -18.87 7.78 -1.58
C LYS A 29 -17.85 8.86 -1.25
N MET A 30 -16.92 9.16 -2.17
CA MET A 30 -15.93 10.20 -1.95
C MET A 30 -16.32 11.47 -2.70
N SER A 31 -16.14 12.61 -2.06
CA SER A 31 -16.38 13.93 -2.65
C SER A 31 -15.31 14.91 -2.19
N GLU A 32 -15.00 15.86 -3.07
CA GLU A 32 -14.10 16.95 -2.73
C GLU A 32 -14.71 17.86 -1.67
N ILE A 33 -13.86 18.38 -0.80
CA ILE A 33 -14.22 19.42 0.16
C ILE A 33 -14.34 20.73 -0.62
N ASN A 34 -15.45 21.44 -0.47
CA ASN A 34 -15.67 22.71 -1.16
C ASN A 34 -14.65 23.78 -0.71
N ILE A 35 -14.02 24.46 -1.65
CA ILE A 35 -13.07 25.56 -1.40
C ILE A 35 -13.67 26.85 -1.95
N PRO A 36 -14.17 27.74 -1.09
CA PRO A 36 -14.66 29.06 -1.54
C PRO A 36 -13.55 29.87 -2.19
N ARG A 37 -13.94 30.74 -3.15
CA ARG A 37 -12.99 31.63 -3.83
C ARG A 37 -12.22 32.49 -2.82
N GLY A 38 -10.90 32.52 -2.94
CA GLY A 38 -10.02 33.27 -2.05
C GLY A 38 -9.75 32.65 -0.67
N PHE A 39 -10.40 31.50 -0.35
CA PHE A 39 -10.26 30.86 0.95
C PHE A 39 -8.79 30.51 1.30
N LEU A 40 -8.05 29.90 0.38
CA LEU A 40 -6.66 29.49 0.62
C LEU A 40 -5.70 30.66 0.84
N THR A 41 -6.00 31.84 0.30
CA THR A 41 -5.17 33.05 0.44
C THR A 41 -5.52 33.88 1.65
N SER A 42 -6.78 33.83 2.12
CA SER A 42 -7.27 34.63 3.27
C SER A 42 -7.23 33.88 4.60
N THR A 43 -7.20 32.55 4.57
CA THR A 43 -7.27 31.72 5.78
C THR A 43 -5.88 31.28 6.21
N LYS A 44 -5.49 31.60 7.47
CA LYS A 44 -4.21 31.17 8.05
C LYS A 44 -4.32 29.77 8.65
N GLU A 45 -5.41 29.51 9.38
CA GLU A 45 -5.68 28.23 10.04
C GLU A 45 -7.12 27.80 9.81
N LEU A 46 -7.33 26.48 9.72
CA LEU A 46 -8.66 25.89 9.59
C LEU A 46 -9.40 25.97 10.93
N THR A 47 -10.68 26.32 10.85
CA THR A 47 -11.60 26.20 12.00
C THR A 47 -11.85 24.73 12.33
N ASP A 48 -12.36 24.45 13.53
CA ASP A 48 -12.65 23.08 13.95
C ASP A 48 -13.69 22.40 13.05
N SER A 49 -14.68 23.15 12.53
CA SER A 49 -15.63 22.65 11.55
C SER A 49 -14.92 22.21 10.26
N ARG A 50 -14.02 23.02 9.71
CA ARG A 50 -13.25 22.67 8.51
C ARG A 50 -12.29 21.53 8.75
N MET A 51 -11.70 21.45 9.94
CA MET A 51 -10.87 20.30 10.34
C MET A 51 -11.69 19.01 10.40
N SER A 52 -12.95 19.06 10.84
CA SER A 52 -13.84 17.89 10.84
C SER A 52 -14.09 17.38 9.41
N GLU A 53 -14.25 18.28 8.43
CA GLU A 53 -14.36 17.89 7.02
C GLU A 53 -13.07 17.22 6.52
N VAL A 54 -11.90 17.76 6.86
CA VAL A 54 -10.58 17.17 6.53
C VAL A 54 -10.44 15.78 7.16
N LEU A 55 -10.78 15.63 8.44
CA LEU A 55 -10.69 14.34 9.13
C LEU A 55 -11.60 13.29 8.49
N THR A 56 -12.83 13.67 8.14
CA THR A 56 -13.81 12.80 7.47
C THR A 56 -13.29 12.37 6.09
N CYS A 57 -12.86 13.33 5.27
CA CYS A 57 -12.32 13.06 3.94
C CYS A 57 -11.07 12.17 4.01
N ASN A 58 -10.12 12.51 4.89
CA ASN A 58 -8.90 11.70 5.05
C ASN A 58 -9.19 10.30 5.63
N GLY A 59 -10.24 10.14 6.42
CA GLY A 59 -10.73 8.83 6.86
C GLY A 59 -11.18 7.97 5.68
N GLN A 60 -11.93 8.56 4.72
CA GLN A 60 -12.32 7.88 3.48
C GLN A 60 -11.11 7.53 2.60
N ILE A 61 -10.15 8.46 2.46
CA ILE A 61 -8.89 8.22 1.73
C ILE A 61 -8.11 7.07 2.38
N GLY A 62 -8.02 7.05 3.71
CA GLY A 62 -7.35 5.98 4.46
C GLY A 62 -8.02 4.63 4.27
N TRP A 63 -9.36 4.59 4.27
CA TRP A 63 -10.13 3.39 4.03
C TRP A 63 -9.86 2.81 2.64
N ILE A 64 -10.03 3.63 1.60
CA ILE A 64 -9.82 3.16 0.22
C ILE A 64 -8.35 2.85 -0.07
N GLY A 65 -7.42 3.65 0.48
CA GLY A 65 -5.99 3.46 0.37
C GLY A 65 -5.49 2.17 1.02
N SER A 66 -6.18 1.68 2.04
CA SER A 66 -5.83 0.43 2.73
C SER A 66 -6.46 -0.82 2.11
N ASN A 67 -7.55 -0.67 1.34
CA ASN A 67 -8.36 -1.81 0.90
C ASN A 67 -8.39 -2.03 -0.62
N GLY A 68 -7.96 -1.08 -1.44
CA GLY A 68 -8.05 -1.28 -2.89
C GLY A 68 -7.33 -0.26 -3.76
N LYS A 69 -6.88 0.87 -3.21
CA LYS A 69 -6.19 1.92 -3.98
C LYS A 69 -4.88 2.35 -3.28
N PRO A 70 -3.81 1.56 -3.39
CA PRO A 70 -2.52 1.83 -2.74
C PRO A 70 -1.89 3.17 -3.13
N ASP A 71 -2.22 3.70 -4.29
CA ASP A 71 -1.74 4.98 -4.82
C ASP A 71 -2.11 6.20 -3.95
N VAL A 72 -3.22 6.15 -3.19
CA VAL A 72 -3.60 7.22 -2.26
C VAL A 72 -3.13 7.00 -0.82
N ALA A 73 -2.53 5.85 -0.51
CA ALA A 73 -2.08 5.53 0.85
C ALA A 73 -1.01 6.50 1.38
N ALA A 74 -0.10 6.96 0.51
CA ALA A 74 0.89 7.95 0.88
C ALA A 74 0.25 9.31 1.22
N GLY A 75 -0.70 9.77 0.39
CA GLY A 75 -1.45 11.00 0.62
C GLY A 75 -2.18 10.98 1.96
N HIS A 76 -2.89 9.90 2.29
CA HIS A 76 -3.50 9.71 3.61
C HIS A 76 -2.53 9.94 4.77
N SER A 77 -1.36 9.30 4.72
CA SER A 77 -0.34 9.41 5.76
C SER A 77 0.24 10.82 5.87
N ILE A 78 0.47 11.51 4.74
CA ILE A 78 1.00 12.88 4.69
C ILE A 78 -0.02 13.86 5.28
N ILE A 79 -1.29 13.77 4.87
CA ILE A 79 -2.38 14.60 5.40
C ILE A 79 -2.52 14.42 6.90
N ALA A 80 -2.54 13.17 7.39
CA ALA A 80 -2.60 12.87 8.82
C ALA A 80 -1.42 13.46 9.61
N GLY A 81 -0.22 13.46 9.01
CA GLY A 81 0.97 14.08 9.58
C GLY A 81 0.90 15.60 9.72
N GLY A 82 0.01 16.26 8.98
CA GLY A 82 -0.17 17.73 8.97
C GLY A 82 -1.30 18.26 9.88
N TYR A 83 -2.06 17.41 10.56
CA TYR A 83 -3.24 17.84 11.33
C TYR A 83 -2.93 18.90 12.40
N LYS A 84 -1.75 18.83 13.02
CA LYS A 84 -1.36 19.79 14.06
C LYS A 84 -1.23 21.22 13.55
N ASP A 85 -0.89 21.35 12.25
CA ASP A 85 -0.62 22.66 11.65
C ASP A 85 -1.91 23.37 11.24
N LYS A 86 -3.06 22.67 11.23
CA LYS A 86 -4.39 23.16 10.79
C LYS A 86 -4.33 23.97 9.49
N SER A 87 -3.37 23.65 8.62
CA SER A 87 -3.13 24.41 7.39
C SER A 87 -4.28 24.23 6.37
N PRO A 88 -4.75 25.30 5.72
CA PRO A 88 -5.70 25.20 4.60
C PRO A 88 -5.24 24.29 3.46
N GLN A 89 -3.93 24.06 3.31
CA GLN A 89 -3.34 23.13 2.34
C GLN A 89 -3.88 21.70 2.51
N LEU A 90 -4.25 21.30 3.73
CA LEU A 90 -4.82 19.97 4.00
C LEU A 90 -6.09 19.69 3.17
N ILE A 91 -6.91 20.73 2.90
CA ILE A 91 -8.10 20.58 2.05
C ILE A 91 -7.69 20.31 0.60
N THR A 92 -6.70 21.04 0.10
CA THR A 92 -6.17 20.82 -1.25
C THR A 92 -5.59 19.42 -1.40
N ASP A 93 -4.83 18.96 -0.40
CA ASP A 93 -4.21 17.63 -0.40
C ASP A 93 -5.28 16.52 -0.35
N CYS A 94 -6.35 16.70 0.45
CA CYS A 94 -7.51 15.81 0.45
C CYS A 94 -8.15 15.74 -0.94
N ASN A 95 -8.44 16.89 -1.55
CA ASN A 95 -9.09 16.96 -2.86
C ASN A 95 -8.24 16.33 -3.97
N MET A 96 -6.91 16.50 -3.92
CA MET A 96 -6.00 15.82 -4.83
C MET A 96 -6.10 14.29 -4.69
N CYS A 97 -6.10 13.77 -3.47
CA CYS A 97 -6.24 12.33 -3.23
C CYS A 97 -7.61 11.80 -3.69
N VAL A 98 -8.70 12.55 -3.49
CA VAL A 98 -10.03 12.18 -3.98
C VAL A 98 -10.04 12.10 -5.50
N LYS A 99 -9.51 13.12 -6.19
CA LYS A 99 -9.39 13.11 -7.66
C LYS A 99 -8.55 11.94 -8.16
N GLN A 100 -7.43 11.67 -7.53
CA GLN A 100 -6.58 10.53 -7.87
C GLN A 100 -7.33 9.21 -7.71
N ALA A 101 -8.03 9.02 -6.59
CA ALA A 101 -8.83 7.82 -6.35
C ALA A 101 -9.93 7.62 -7.38
N GLN A 102 -10.52 8.70 -7.91
CA GLN A 102 -11.59 8.66 -8.90
C GLN A 102 -11.09 8.54 -10.34
N SER A 103 -9.86 8.99 -10.62
CA SER A 103 -9.31 8.99 -11.99
C SER A 103 -8.72 7.65 -12.44
N HIS A 104 -8.38 6.77 -11.51
CA HIS A 104 -7.72 5.49 -11.82
C HIS A 104 -8.62 4.30 -11.52
N ASP A 105 -9.04 3.59 -12.55
CA ASP A 105 -9.92 2.41 -12.47
C ASP A 105 -9.11 1.09 -12.53
N TYR A 106 -8.04 1.01 -11.77
CA TYR A 106 -7.31 -0.25 -11.73
C TYR A 106 -7.91 -1.28 -10.78
N VAL A 107 -7.56 -2.52 -11.05
CA VAL A 107 -8.06 -3.70 -10.37
C VAL A 107 -6.86 -4.46 -9.80
N MET A 108 -6.91 -4.75 -8.51
CA MET A 108 -5.94 -5.61 -7.86
C MET A 108 -6.22 -7.07 -8.21
N ARG A 109 -5.19 -7.88 -8.42
CA ARG A 109 -5.37 -9.31 -8.74
C ARG A 109 -4.51 -10.22 -7.88
N ILE A 110 -5.12 -11.28 -7.39
CA ILE A 110 -4.46 -12.44 -6.79
C ILE A 110 -4.45 -13.55 -7.83
N TRP A 111 -3.26 -13.89 -8.29
CA TRP A 111 -3.06 -14.92 -9.28
C TRP A 111 -3.15 -16.31 -8.67
N SER A 112 -3.70 -17.27 -9.42
CA SER A 112 -3.70 -18.67 -9.05
C SER A 112 -2.29 -19.23 -9.26
N ILE A 113 -1.50 -19.31 -8.17
CA ILE A 113 -0.13 -19.84 -8.17
C ILE A 113 -0.13 -21.11 -7.33
N PRO A 114 0.37 -22.25 -7.85
CA PRO A 114 0.49 -23.48 -7.06
C PRO A 114 1.27 -23.21 -5.77
N PRO A 115 0.84 -23.72 -4.61
CA PRO A 115 1.47 -23.41 -3.31
C PRO A 115 2.97 -23.66 -3.25
N GLN A 116 3.45 -24.74 -3.90
CA GLN A 116 4.87 -25.10 -3.96
C GLN A 116 5.71 -24.11 -4.77
N ASP A 117 5.10 -23.35 -5.68
CA ASP A 117 5.77 -22.39 -6.56
C ASP A 117 5.78 -20.98 -5.95
N VAL A 118 5.04 -20.75 -4.87
CA VAL A 118 4.93 -19.43 -4.24
C VAL A 118 6.28 -18.93 -3.74
N ARG A 119 6.59 -17.70 -4.06
CA ARG A 119 7.74 -16.94 -3.57
C ARG A 119 7.23 -15.61 -3.03
N PHE A 120 7.66 -15.24 -1.82
CA PHE A 120 7.30 -13.95 -1.24
C PHE A 120 8.27 -12.87 -1.69
N VAL A 121 7.71 -11.70 -1.99
CA VAL A 121 8.48 -10.53 -2.44
C VAL A 121 8.08 -9.32 -1.60
N CYS A 122 9.05 -8.45 -1.35
CA CYS A 122 8.84 -7.16 -0.71
C CYS A 122 9.56 -6.09 -1.53
N PHE A 123 8.81 -5.06 -1.87
CA PHE A 123 9.35 -3.82 -2.44
C PHE A 123 9.22 -2.76 -1.35
N CYS A 124 10.32 -2.15 -0.98
CA CYS A 124 10.33 -1.08 0.02
C CYS A 124 11.13 0.11 -0.50
N ASP A 125 10.67 1.28 -0.11
CA ASP A 125 11.28 2.55 -0.47
C ASP A 125 11.03 3.57 0.64
N SER A 126 11.81 4.65 0.64
CA SER A 126 11.65 5.73 1.59
C SER A 126 12.01 7.08 1.00
N SER A 127 11.38 8.14 1.50
CA SER A 127 11.77 9.50 1.21
C SER A 127 12.44 10.13 2.41
N PHE A 128 13.61 10.72 2.18
CA PHE A 128 14.35 11.46 3.19
C PHE A 128 14.13 12.96 3.00
N ASP A 129 13.63 13.64 4.04
CA ASP A 129 13.52 15.08 4.07
C ASP A 129 14.68 15.66 4.87
N PHE A 130 15.56 16.42 4.22
CA PHE A 130 16.71 17.09 4.85
C PHE A 130 16.31 18.08 5.96
N LYS A 131 15.10 18.61 5.91
CA LYS A 131 14.56 19.47 6.98
C LYS A 131 14.11 18.66 8.20
N GLY A 132 14.13 17.33 8.14
CA GLY A 132 13.83 16.43 9.24
C GLY A 132 12.37 16.38 9.66
N VAL A 133 11.47 16.93 8.86
CA VAL A 133 10.06 17.10 9.25
C VAL A 133 9.18 15.94 8.81
N ARG A 134 9.47 15.30 7.68
CA ARG A 134 8.51 14.36 7.04
C ARG A 134 9.16 13.19 6.32
N HIS A 135 9.98 12.40 7.00
CA HIS A 135 10.42 11.13 6.41
C HIS A 135 9.21 10.22 6.23
N GLN A 136 9.00 9.77 5.00
CA GLN A 136 7.96 8.81 4.65
C GLN A 136 8.59 7.48 4.27
N GLN A 137 7.99 6.38 4.68
CA GLN A 137 8.40 5.04 4.31
C GLN A 137 7.22 4.29 3.73
N GLY A 138 7.50 3.46 2.74
CA GLY A 138 6.51 2.63 2.08
C GLY A 138 7.05 1.24 1.78
N TRP A 139 6.17 0.25 1.78
CA TRP A 139 6.47 -1.09 1.30
C TRP A 139 5.24 -1.77 0.75
N ILE A 140 5.48 -2.68 -0.17
CA ILE A 140 4.49 -3.56 -0.79
C ILE A 140 4.98 -4.98 -0.60
N VAL A 141 4.16 -5.83 -0.02
CA VAL A 141 4.41 -7.26 0.15
C VAL A 141 3.47 -8.04 -0.75
N GLY A 142 3.99 -9.01 -1.43
CA GLY A 142 3.20 -9.88 -2.28
C GLY A 142 3.82 -11.26 -2.42
N TYR A 143 3.20 -12.06 -3.25
CA TYR A 143 3.73 -13.34 -3.66
C TYR A 143 3.67 -13.52 -5.17
N THR A 144 4.60 -14.29 -5.69
CA THR A 144 4.84 -14.52 -7.10
C THR A 144 5.28 -15.96 -7.29
N ASN A 145 5.57 -16.37 -8.51
CA ASN A 145 6.11 -17.70 -8.81
C ASN A 145 7.64 -17.70 -8.93
N HIS A 146 8.22 -18.87 -9.14
CA HIS A 146 9.66 -19.08 -9.24
C HIS A 146 10.35 -18.36 -10.42
N HIS A 147 9.60 -17.95 -11.45
CA HIS A 147 10.15 -17.20 -12.61
C HIS A 147 10.75 -15.86 -12.19
N PHE A 148 10.24 -15.23 -11.13
CA PHE A 148 10.77 -13.97 -10.60
C PHE A 148 12.26 -14.05 -10.27
N ASN A 149 12.72 -15.18 -9.71
CA ASN A 149 14.12 -15.39 -9.36
C ASN A 149 15.03 -15.65 -10.59
N GLN A 150 14.45 -15.86 -11.76
CA GLN A 150 15.16 -16.14 -13.00
C GLN A 150 15.28 -14.92 -13.92
N ASN A 151 15.05 -13.70 -13.39
CA ASN A 151 14.97 -12.46 -14.16
C ASN A 151 13.92 -12.49 -15.30
N ARG A 152 12.89 -13.28 -15.14
CA ARG A 152 11.76 -13.36 -16.06
C ARG A 152 10.58 -12.55 -15.52
N ARG A 153 9.71 -12.11 -16.41
CA ARG A 153 8.42 -11.52 -16.01
C ARG A 153 7.61 -12.57 -15.26
N ALA A 154 7.09 -12.20 -14.10
CA ALA A 154 6.26 -13.05 -13.27
C ALA A 154 5.08 -12.26 -12.72
N PRO A 155 3.90 -12.88 -12.61
CA PRO A 155 2.75 -12.21 -11.98
C PRO A 155 3.06 -11.98 -10.50
N VAL A 156 2.66 -10.80 -9.99
CA VAL A 156 2.76 -10.48 -8.57
C VAL A 156 1.35 -10.29 -8.01
N SER A 157 1.03 -11.07 -6.98
CA SER A 157 -0.18 -10.90 -6.18
C SER A 157 0.16 -10.03 -4.98
N ILE A 158 -0.36 -8.81 -4.94
CA ILE A 158 -0.13 -7.92 -3.81
C ILE A 158 -1.00 -8.38 -2.64
N ALA A 159 -0.40 -8.68 -1.50
CA ALA A 159 -1.10 -9.14 -0.30
C ALA A 159 -1.23 -8.04 0.77
N LEU A 160 -0.28 -7.11 0.80
CA LEU A 160 -0.26 -6.01 1.76
C LEU A 160 0.57 -4.86 1.19
N TRP A 161 0.15 -3.64 1.51
CA TRP A 161 0.95 -2.43 1.28
C TRP A 161 0.78 -1.47 2.44
N ARG A 162 1.77 -0.64 2.66
CA ARG A 162 1.71 0.41 3.65
C ARG A 162 2.50 1.62 3.20
N SER A 163 2.01 2.78 3.60
CA SER A 163 2.75 4.02 3.52
C SER A 163 2.52 4.79 4.81
N ARG A 164 3.59 5.19 5.48
CA ARG A 164 3.47 5.91 6.75
C ARG A 164 4.68 6.80 7.04
N LYS A 165 4.44 7.81 7.87
CA LYS A 165 5.50 8.63 8.42
C LYS A 165 6.43 7.78 9.30
N LEU A 166 7.73 8.03 9.22
CA LEU A 166 8.71 7.41 10.11
C LEU A 166 8.45 7.84 11.55
N PRO A 167 8.35 6.92 12.52
CA PRO A 167 8.05 7.25 13.92
C PRO A 167 9.19 7.98 14.64
N ARG A 168 10.41 7.88 14.12
CA ARG A 168 11.62 8.49 14.68
C ARG A 168 12.33 9.37 13.66
N LYS A 169 13.04 10.39 14.14
CA LYS A 169 13.95 11.16 13.28
C LYS A 169 15.11 10.25 12.85
N ALA A 170 15.44 10.31 11.58
CA ALA A 170 16.59 9.61 11.03
C ALA A 170 17.65 10.62 10.61
N GLY A 171 18.89 10.32 10.92
CA GLY A 171 20.03 11.20 10.62
C GLY A 171 20.59 11.04 9.20
N SER A 172 20.13 10.04 8.44
CA SER A 172 20.61 9.78 7.09
C SER A 172 19.57 9.10 6.22
N PRO A 173 19.64 9.25 4.87
CA PRO A 173 18.82 8.51 3.93
C PRO A 173 18.91 7.00 4.12
N GLN A 174 20.11 6.47 4.30
CA GLN A 174 20.35 5.04 4.48
C GLN A 174 19.59 4.49 5.72
N LEU A 175 19.49 5.26 6.81
CA LEU A 175 18.76 4.84 7.99
C LEU A 175 17.26 4.75 7.72
N VAL A 176 16.68 5.69 6.94
CA VAL A 176 15.26 5.64 6.54
C VAL A 176 14.99 4.42 5.67
N GLU A 177 15.86 4.13 4.70
CA GLU A 177 15.79 2.93 3.87
C GLU A 177 15.85 1.64 4.71
N THR A 178 16.76 1.58 5.67
CA THR A 178 16.88 0.45 6.59
C THR A 178 15.60 0.23 7.40
N TYR A 179 14.94 1.30 7.85
CA TYR A 179 13.66 1.18 8.54
C TYR A 179 12.57 0.65 7.62
N ALA A 180 12.44 1.17 6.40
CA ALA A 180 11.45 0.68 5.43
C ALA A 180 11.67 -0.82 5.14
N ALA A 181 12.92 -1.22 4.91
CA ALA A 181 13.30 -2.61 4.69
C ALA A 181 12.98 -3.52 5.89
N SER A 182 13.27 -3.06 7.11
CA SER A 182 12.99 -3.82 8.34
C SER A 182 11.50 -4.07 8.54
N TYR A 183 10.66 -3.03 8.35
CA TYR A 183 9.21 -3.17 8.47
C TYR A 183 8.63 -4.02 7.34
N GLY A 184 9.11 -3.85 6.11
CA GLY A 184 8.71 -4.68 4.98
C GLY A 184 9.06 -6.16 5.19
N ALA A 185 10.23 -6.46 5.75
CA ALA A 185 10.63 -7.82 6.10
C ALA A 185 9.74 -8.43 7.19
N ALA A 186 9.38 -7.66 8.22
CA ALA A 186 8.47 -8.11 9.28
C ALA A 186 7.07 -8.43 8.73
N ASP A 187 6.50 -7.55 7.92
CA ASP A 187 5.20 -7.78 7.28
C ASP A 187 5.25 -8.93 6.27
N THR A 188 6.38 -9.11 5.55
CA THR A 188 6.58 -10.28 4.66
C THR A 188 6.56 -11.58 5.46
N ASN A 189 7.23 -11.61 6.61
CA ASN A 189 7.21 -12.78 7.48
C ASN A 189 5.80 -13.07 8.02
N TRP A 190 5.05 -12.04 8.38
CA TRP A 190 3.66 -12.16 8.81
C TRP A 190 2.77 -12.77 7.71
N ILE A 191 2.81 -12.22 6.48
CA ILE A 191 2.06 -12.75 5.33
C ILE A 191 2.46 -14.19 5.02
N ARG A 192 3.75 -14.52 5.12
CA ARG A 192 4.24 -15.88 4.97
C ARG A 192 3.64 -16.83 6.00
N CYS A 193 3.60 -16.43 7.27
CA CYS A 193 3.00 -17.24 8.33
C CYS A 193 1.50 -17.47 8.08
N ILE A 194 0.74 -16.42 7.70
CA ILE A 194 -0.69 -16.55 7.33
C ILE A 194 -0.84 -17.55 6.19
N PHE A 195 -0.07 -17.40 5.12
CA PHE A 195 -0.14 -18.28 3.96
C PHE A 195 0.10 -19.74 4.36
N TYR A 196 1.19 -20.03 5.07
CA TYR A 196 1.51 -21.40 5.45
C TYR A 196 0.52 -21.98 6.46
N SER A 197 0.04 -21.21 7.41
CA SER A 197 -0.99 -21.68 8.35
C SER A 197 -2.33 -21.98 7.67
N THR A 198 -2.61 -21.32 6.54
CA THR A 198 -3.81 -21.59 5.74
C THR A 198 -3.65 -22.83 4.85
N MET A 199 -2.43 -23.01 4.30
CA MET A 199 -2.17 -24.07 3.33
C MET A 199 -1.74 -25.40 3.94
N TYR A 200 -1.21 -25.41 5.16
CA TYR A 200 -0.66 -26.58 5.82
C TYR A 200 -1.18 -26.67 7.25
N SER A 201 -1.96 -27.69 7.55
CA SER A 201 -2.57 -27.91 8.88
C SER A 201 -1.56 -28.21 9.98
N ASP A 202 -0.35 -28.64 9.62
CA ASP A 202 0.76 -28.95 10.52
C ASP A 202 1.79 -27.81 10.64
N PHE A 203 1.45 -26.61 10.14
CA PHE A 203 2.35 -25.46 10.23
C PHE A 203 2.58 -25.03 11.67
N ASP A 204 3.85 -25.01 12.08
CA ASP A 204 4.24 -24.49 13.38
C ASP A 204 4.57 -23.00 13.30
N ILE A 205 3.74 -22.17 13.90
CA ILE A 205 3.91 -20.72 13.87
C ILE A 205 5.14 -20.24 14.66
N ILE A 206 5.57 -21.01 15.67
CA ILE A 206 6.75 -20.68 16.49
C ILE A 206 8.02 -20.98 15.68
N GLU A 207 8.09 -22.16 15.09
CA GLU A 207 9.20 -22.55 14.22
C GLU A 207 9.09 -21.91 12.83
N GLN A 208 7.94 -21.33 12.48
CA GLN A 208 7.63 -20.70 11.21
C GLN A 208 7.85 -21.62 10.00
N ARG A 209 7.56 -22.91 10.15
CA ARG A 209 7.68 -23.94 9.12
C ARG A 209 6.66 -25.06 9.31
N PRO A 210 6.25 -25.77 8.25
CA PRO A 210 5.52 -27.03 8.35
C PRO A 210 6.42 -28.10 8.99
N ARG A 211 5.88 -28.90 9.90
CA ARG A 211 6.64 -29.93 10.62
C ARG A 211 7.18 -31.04 9.71
N HIS A 212 6.49 -31.32 8.61
CA HIS A 212 6.81 -32.42 7.70
C HIS A 212 7.42 -31.98 6.35
N PHE A 213 7.76 -30.70 6.20
CA PHE A 213 8.43 -30.24 4.98
C PHE A 213 9.95 -30.22 5.15
N PRO A 214 10.72 -30.62 4.10
CA PRO A 214 12.17 -30.45 4.13
C PRO A 214 12.51 -28.97 4.36
N PRO A 215 13.64 -28.66 5.02
CA PRO A 215 14.02 -27.29 5.31
C PRO A 215 14.05 -26.49 4.02
N ILE A 216 13.20 -25.45 3.97
CA ILE A 216 13.21 -24.51 2.86
C ILE A 216 14.61 -23.93 2.78
N SER A 217 15.30 -24.17 1.66
CA SER A 217 16.59 -23.55 1.39
C SER A 217 16.50 -22.06 1.75
N ARG A 218 17.23 -21.64 2.78
CA ARG A 218 17.33 -20.23 3.22
C ARG A 218 18.13 -19.44 2.18
N LYS A 219 17.61 -19.33 0.97
CA LYS A 219 18.12 -18.29 0.07
C LYS A 219 17.55 -16.96 0.56
N PRO A 220 18.40 -15.97 0.79
CA PRO A 220 17.96 -14.68 1.28
C PRO A 220 16.89 -14.12 0.33
N THR A 221 15.80 -13.61 0.89
CA THR A 221 14.86 -12.77 0.16
C THR A 221 15.66 -11.60 -0.38
N VAL A 222 15.81 -11.53 -1.69
CA VAL A 222 16.59 -10.45 -2.32
C VAL A 222 15.81 -9.16 -2.09
N LEU A 223 16.25 -8.37 -1.12
CA LEU A 223 15.84 -6.98 -0.98
C LEU A 223 16.51 -6.22 -2.13
N ARG A 224 15.78 -6.00 -3.20
CA ARG A 224 16.23 -5.15 -4.29
C ARG A 224 15.82 -3.71 -3.99
N THR A 225 16.78 -2.90 -3.58
CA THR A 225 16.67 -1.44 -3.60
C THR A 225 17.11 -0.98 -4.98
N GLU A 226 16.21 -0.97 -5.94
CA GLU A 226 16.45 -0.29 -7.22
C GLU A 226 15.69 1.03 -7.20
N ARG A 227 16.37 2.11 -7.57
CA ARG A 227 15.70 3.38 -7.87
C ARG A 227 14.65 3.11 -8.94
N PRO A 228 13.43 3.67 -8.85
CA PRO A 228 12.45 3.51 -9.90
C PRO A 228 13.01 4.11 -11.19
N GLY A 229 13.48 3.25 -12.08
CA GLY A 229 13.67 3.61 -13.48
C GLY A 229 12.30 4.00 -14.02
N ILE A 230 12.27 5.11 -14.75
CA ILE A 230 11.14 5.62 -15.50
C ILE A 230 10.40 4.44 -16.14
N ILE A 231 9.17 4.23 -15.73
CA ILE A 231 8.29 3.24 -16.38
C ILE A 231 7.98 3.80 -17.74
N ASP A 232 8.52 3.18 -18.78
CA ASP A 232 8.22 3.48 -20.16
C ASP A 232 6.72 3.23 -20.41
N PRO A 233 5.91 4.20 -20.85
CA PRO A 233 4.46 4.05 -20.97
C PRO A 233 4.00 3.15 -22.13
N GLU A 234 4.90 2.51 -22.87
CA GLU A 234 4.59 1.68 -24.06
C GLU A 234 4.54 0.17 -23.79
N VAL A 235 4.13 -0.31 -22.63
CA VAL A 235 3.80 -1.74 -22.49
C VAL A 235 2.30 -1.88 -22.33
N SER A 236 1.61 -1.79 -23.48
CA SER A 236 0.27 -2.34 -23.67
C SER A 236 0.25 -3.84 -23.35
N LEU A 237 -0.71 -4.22 -22.52
CA LEU A 237 -1.34 -5.51 -22.18
C LEU A 237 -0.77 -6.78 -22.83
#